data_3e6b3e8aeb733148cceb53f70f65ecdf
#
_entry.id   3e6b3e8aeb733148cceb53f70f65ecdf
#
_cell.length_a   1.000
_cell.length_b   1.000
_cell.length_c   1.000
_cell.angle_alpha   90.00
_cell.angle_beta   90.00
_cell.angle_gamma   90.00
#
_symmetry.space_group_name_H-M   'P 1'
#
loop_
_entity.id
_entity.type
_entity.pdbx_description
1 polymer ?
#
loop_
_entity_poly.entity_id
_entity_poly.type
_entity_poly.pdbx_seq_one_letter_code
_entity_poly.pdbx_strand_id
1 'polypeptide(L)'
;AVPVVTYSSVECGTIAVRCPHNPDNYHIMAHKLGVEILDENGRPCPPGALGQVVITDYFNRQSTLIRYALGDLAETTACGCGRIGLPAMTRIAGKMRGLLRRVDGSQMLFTSLSSTFRDSPEIRQFQVIQPALQRFTVNAVRRDEADAAPFEARIRQRFIDEFGADAELAFNYMDSIPRSPGGKYFAALCTIPGPAS
;
A
#
# COMPACT_ATOMS: atom_id res chain seq x y z
N ALA A 1 19.61 -10.29 21.08
CA ALA A 1 18.67 -9.18 21.16
C ALA A 1 17.51 -9.45 20.19
N VAL A 2 16.27 -9.27 20.63
CA VAL A 2 15.10 -9.38 19.75
C VAL A 2 14.87 -8.00 19.12
N PRO A 3 14.79 -7.88 17.79
CA PRO A 3 14.56 -6.58 17.15
C PRO A 3 13.16 -6.07 17.48
N VAL A 4 13.07 -4.79 17.83
CA VAL A 4 11.78 -4.11 18.00
C VAL A 4 11.36 -3.52 16.67
N VAL A 5 10.22 -4.00 16.15
CA VAL A 5 9.65 -3.50 14.91
C VAL A 5 8.68 -2.36 15.22
N THR A 6 8.83 -1.23 14.55
CA THR A 6 7.97 -0.07 14.72
C THR A 6 7.29 0.29 13.40
N TYR A 7 6.07 0.76 13.49
CA TYR A 7 5.40 1.49 12.43
C TYR A 7 5.56 2.99 12.69
N SER A 8 6.13 3.69 11.75
CA SER A 8 6.46 5.12 11.90
C SER A 8 6.31 5.88 10.58
N SER A 9 6.13 7.19 10.67
CA SER A 9 6.18 8.10 9.54
C SER A 9 7.10 9.29 9.85
N VAL A 10 7.52 9.99 8.81
CA VAL A 10 8.34 11.20 8.96
C VAL A 10 7.55 12.31 9.65
N GLU A 11 6.24 12.37 9.40
CA GLU A 11 5.35 13.43 9.87
C GLU A 11 5.09 13.37 11.38
N CYS A 12 4.98 12.17 11.94
CA CYS A 12 4.60 12.00 13.36
C CYS A 12 5.48 11.02 14.16
N GLY A 13 6.56 10.53 13.56
CA GLY A 13 7.47 9.59 14.21
C GLY A 13 6.81 8.22 14.45
N THR A 14 7.07 7.58 15.59
CA THR A 14 6.53 6.26 15.91
C THR A 14 5.03 6.32 16.15
N ILE A 15 4.29 5.55 15.37
CA ILE A 15 2.82 5.42 15.42
C ILE A 15 2.42 4.20 16.27
N ALA A 16 3.07 3.07 16.02
CA ALA A 16 2.81 1.85 16.75
C ALA A 16 4.07 0.99 16.89
N VAL A 17 4.07 0.12 17.89
CA VAL A 17 5.18 -0.80 18.20
C VAL A 17 4.65 -2.22 18.20
N ARG A 18 5.39 -3.13 17.57
CA ARG A 18 5.03 -4.56 17.51
C ARG A 18 4.90 -5.13 18.89
N CYS A 19 3.83 -5.87 19.13
CA CYS A 19 3.60 -6.54 20.40
C CYS A 19 4.63 -7.67 20.61
N PRO A 20 5.38 -7.69 21.73
CA PRO A 20 6.33 -8.75 21.99
C PRO A 20 5.68 -10.12 22.32
N HIS A 21 4.38 -10.12 22.65
CA HIS A 21 3.62 -11.31 23.03
C HIS A 21 2.69 -11.81 21.94
N ASN A 22 2.37 -10.95 20.96
CA ASN A 22 1.58 -11.28 19.78
C ASN A 22 2.17 -10.54 18.57
N PRO A 23 3.10 -11.16 17.85
CA PRO A 23 3.91 -10.47 16.83
C PRO A 23 3.13 -10.01 15.60
N ASP A 24 1.88 -10.43 15.42
CA ASP A 24 1.03 -9.97 14.33
C ASP A 24 0.38 -8.61 14.61
N ASN A 25 0.42 -8.16 15.88
CA ASN A 25 -0.21 -6.93 16.32
C ASN A 25 0.81 -5.84 16.67
N TYR A 26 0.37 -4.59 16.51
CA TYR A 26 1.13 -3.39 16.82
C TYR A 26 0.31 -2.52 17.77
N HIS A 27 0.84 -2.24 18.97
CA HIS A 27 0.22 -1.33 19.93
C HIS A 27 0.43 0.11 19.53
N ILE A 28 -0.67 0.86 19.42
CA ILE A 28 -0.69 2.27 19.01
C ILE A 28 -0.16 3.13 20.15
N MET A 29 0.66 4.13 19.84
CA MET A 29 1.13 5.14 20.81
C MET A 29 0.01 6.12 21.16
N ALA A 30 -1.10 5.61 21.72
CA ALA A 30 -2.33 6.34 21.95
C ALA A 30 -2.20 7.50 22.96
N HIS A 31 -1.12 7.52 23.74
CA HIS A 31 -0.77 8.66 24.61
C HIS A 31 -0.26 9.87 23.80
N LYS A 32 0.16 9.65 22.56
CA LYS A 32 0.73 10.66 21.66
C LYS A 32 -0.18 10.95 20.47
N LEU A 33 -0.82 9.92 19.92
CA LEU A 33 -1.55 9.98 18.66
C LEU A 33 -2.97 9.42 18.80
N GLY A 34 -3.96 10.12 18.26
CA GLY A 34 -5.21 9.52 17.85
C GLY A 34 -5.02 8.84 16.50
N VAL A 35 -5.33 7.56 16.43
CA VAL A 35 -5.25 6.79 15.18
C VAL A 35 -6.64 6.22 14.88
N GLU A 36 -7.14 6.56 13.70
CA GLU A 36 -8.40 6.07 13.15
C GLU A 36 -8.09 5.21 11.91
N ILE A 37 -8.81 4.11 11.74
CA ILE A 37 -8.78 3.33 10.50
C ILE A 37 -10.14 3.51 9.84
N LEU A 38 -10.15 4.19 8.69
CA LEU A 38 -11.38 4.66 8.05
C LEU A 38 -11.58 3.99 6.68
N ASP A 39 -12.84 3.75 6.35
CA ASP A 39 -13.27 3.33 5.03
C ASP A 39 -13.20 4.49 4.00
N GLU A 40 -13.59 4.23 2.76
CA GLU A 40 -13.63 5.23 1.68
C GLU A 40 -14.64 6.37 1.92
N ASN A 41 -15.62 6.16 2.80
CA ASN A 41 -16.62 7.15 3.19
C ASN A 41 -16.20 7.95 4.45
N GLY A 42 -14.99 7.71 4.97
CA GLY A 42 -14.48 8.36 6.18
C GLY A 42 -15.10 7.83 7.48
N ARG A 43 -15.73 6.65 7.46
CA ARG A 43 -16.32 5.99 8.64
C ARG A 43 -15.33 5.01 9.24
N PRO A 44 -15.36 4.80 10.57
CA PRO A 44 -14.50 3.80 11.21
C PRO A 44 -14.72 2.40 10.64
N CYS A 45 -13.63 1.73 10.27
CA CYS A 45 -13.68 0.34 9.85
C CYS A 45 -13.98 -0.59 11.03
N PRO A 46 -14.80 -1.64 10.83
CA PRO A 46 -14.94 -2.70 11.83
C PRO A 46 -13.61 -3.46 12.00
N PRO A 47 -13.39 -4.13 13.13
CA PRO A 47 -12.22 -4.98 13.34
C PRO A 47 -12.01 -5.99 12.21
N GLY A 48 -10.77 -6.10 11.73
CA GLY A 48 -10.40 -6.98 10.62
C GLY A 48 -10.69 -6.43 9.22
N ALA A 49 -11.32 -5.24 9.10
CA ALA A 49 -11.46 -4.56 7.83
C ALA A 49 -10.28 -3.63 7.58
N LEU A 50 -9.77 -3.70 6.35
CA LEU A 50 -8.68 -2.84 5.89
C LEU A 50 -9.21 -1.43 5.62
N GLY A 51 -8.58 -0.43 6.20
CA GLY A 51 -8.93 0.98 5.98
C GLY A 51 -7.73 1.90 5.98
N GLN A 52 -7.98 3.15 5.63
CA GLN A 52 -6.98 4.21 5.60
C GLN A 52 -6.55 4.60 7.01
N VAL A 53 -5.25 4.67 7.23
CA VAL A 53 -4.69 5.19 8.49
C VAL A 53 -4.78 6.71 8.49
N VAL A 54 -5.55 7.24 9.44
CA VAL A 54 -5.73 8.66 9.69
C VAL A 54 -5.23 8.97 11.09
N ILE A 55 -4.43 10.00 11.25
CA ILE A 55 -3.82 10.36 12.54
C ILE A 55 -4.14 11.77 12.97
N THR A 56 -4.24 11.95 14.29
CA THR A 56 -4.22 13.26 14.97
C THR A 56 -3.05 13.27 15.95
N ASP A 57 -2.10 14.18 15.75
CA ASP A 57 -0.94 14.32 16.66
C ASP A 57 -1.28 15.34 17.77
N TYR A 58 -1.26 14.89 19.02
CA TYR A 58 -1.63 15.72 20.17
C TYR A 58 -0.52 16.68 20.62
N PHE A 59 0.72 16.47 20.18
CA PHE A 59 1.89 17.20 20.67
C PHE A 59 2.57 18.08 19.62
N ASN A 60 2.34 17.83 18.34
CA ASN A 60 2.97 18.62 17.29
C ASN A 60 2.30 20.01 17.17
N ARG A 61 2.99 21.01 17.71
CA ARG A 61 2.52 22.40 17.70
C ARG A 61 2.98 23.21 16.48
N GLN A 62 4.00 22.72 15.77
CA GLN A 62 4.55 23.43 14.61
C GLN A 62 3.81 23.09 13.32
N SER A 63 3.36 21.86 13.21
CA SER A 63 2.57 21.38 12.07
C SER A 63 1.38 20.61 12.62
N THR A 64 0.24 21.27 12.72
CA THR A 64 -0.98 20.69 13.30
C THR A 64 -1.52 19.58 12.39
N LEU A 65 -1.36 18.34 12.81
CA LEU A 65 -1.89 17.16 12.11
C LEU A 65 -3.20 16.75 12.82
N ILE A 66 -4.33 17.16 12.25
CA ILE A 66 -5.67 16.77 12.70
C ILE A 66 -6.32 15.97 11.60
N ARG A 67 -6.69 14.71 11.90
CA ARG A 67 -7.25 13.74 10.94
C ARG A 67 -6.45 13.69 9.63
N TYR A 68 -5.14 13.66 9.76
CA TYR A 68 -4.21 13.63 8.64
C TYR A 68 -4.14 12.22 8.04
N ALA A 69 -4.49 12.10 6.77
CA ALA A 69 -4.41 10.85 6.02
C ALA A 69 -2.97 10.51 5.65
N LEU A 70 -2.38 9.51 6.29
CA LEU A 70 -1.00 9.06 6.01
C LEU A 70 -0.84 8.46 4.61
N GLY A 71 -1.95 7.97 4.04
CA GLY A 71 -1.94 7.22 2.80
C GLY A 71 -1.43 5.78 2.96
N ASP A 72 -1.43 5.26 4.17
CA ASP A 72 -1.19 3.86 4.49
C ASP A 72 -2.50 3.17 4.84
N LEU A 73 -2.52 1.84 4.74
CA LEU A 73 -3.65 0.99 5.09
C LEU A 73 -3.28 0.08 6.26
N ALA A 74 -4.23 -0.12 7.16
CA ALA A 74 -4.11 -1.07 8.25
C ALA A 74 -5.49 -1.61 8.65
N GLU A 75 -5.50 -2.59 9.55
CA GLU A 75 -6.71 -3.12 10.18
C GLU A 75 -6.68 -2.82 11.67
N THR A 76 -7.83 -2.44 12.27
CA THR A 76 -7.96 -2.37 13.71
C THR A 76 -8.10 -3.77 14.29
N THR A 77 -7.54 -3.99 15.48
CA THR A 77 -7.69 -5.25 16.22
C THR A 77 -7.67 -5.00 17.72
N ALA A 78 -8.20 -5.97 18.47
CA ALA A 78 -7.94 -6.08 19.88
C ALA A 78 -6.74 -7.02 20.08
N CYS A 79 -5.65 -6.53 20.67
CA CYS A 79 -4.53 -7.41 20.96
C CYS A 79 -4.84 -8.29 22.18
N GLY A 80 -5.00 -9.58 21.92
CA GLY A 80 -5.27 -10.58 22.98
C GLY A 80 -4.05 -10.90 23.86
N CYS A 81 -3.00 -10.07 23.90
CA CYS A 81 -1.80 -10.35 24.70
C CYS A 81 -2.02 -10.28 26.22
N GLY A 82 -3.07 -9.58 26.69
CA GLY A 82 -3.39 -9.41 28.10
C GLY A 82 -2.34 -8.65 28.93
N ARG A 83 -1.32 -8.07 28.29
CA ARG A 83 -0.17 -7.43 28.95
C ARG A 83 -0.10 -5.91 28.69
N ILE A 84 -0.57 -5.46 27.55
CA ILE A 84 -0.48 -4.06 27.12
C ILE A 84 -1.90 -3.59 26.83
N GLY A 85 -2.39 -2.62 27.60
CA GLY A 85 -3.76 -2.07 27.51
C GLY A 85 -3.93 -0.97 26.45
N LEU A 86 -2.99 -0.83 25.51
CA LEU A 86 -3.10 0.13 24.42
C LEU A 86 -3.92 -0.43 23.25
N PRO A 87 -4.64 0.42 22.51
CA PRO A 87 -5.25 0.03 21.25
C PRO A 87 -4.24 -0.60 20.31
N ALA A 88 -4.70 -1.47 19.43
CA ALA A 88 -3.81 -2.17 18.52
C ALA A 88 -4.33 -2.14 17.07
N MET A 89 -3.40 -2.30 16.16
CA MET A 89 -3.65 -2.55 14.75
C MET A 89 -2.90 -3.80 14.30
N THR A 90 -3.38 -4.41 13.26
CA THR A 90 -2.72 -5.52 12.59
C THR A 90 -2.59 -5.21 11.11
N ARG A 91 -1.88 -6.08 10.35
CA ARG A 91 -1.78 -5.99 8.90
C ARG A 91 -1.56 -4.55 8.39
N ILE A 92 -0.44 -3.95 8.77
CA ILE A 92 -0.03 -2.66 8.18
C ILE A 92 0.38 -2.93 6.73
N ALA A 93 -0.53 -2.61 5.81
CA ALA A 93 -0.45 -3.05 4.42
C ALA A 93 0.28 -2.05 3.50
N GLY A 94 0.80 -0.95 4.06
CA GLY A 94 1.54 0.06 3.30
C GLY A 94 0.63 1.01 2.50
N LYS A 95 1.17 1.64 1.47
CA LYS A 95 0.53 2.79 0.79
C LYS A 95 -0.74 2.41 0.02
N MET A 96 -1.84 3.14 0.24
CA MET A 96 -3.10 3.06 -0.51
C MET A 96 -2.92 3.10 -2.03
N ARG A 97 -1.96 3.88 -2.50
CA ARG A 97 -1.68 4.05 -3.94
C ARG A 97 -1.08 2.81 -4.62
N GLY A 98 -0.84 1.74 -3.86
CA GLY A 98 -0.42 0.44 -4.38
C GLY A 98 -1.54 -0.60 -4.43
N LEU A 99 -2.80 -0.20 -4.23
CA LEU A 99 -3.95 -1.10 -4.36
C LEU A 99 -4.38 -1.22 -5.82
N LEU A 100 -4.64 -2.45 -6.24
CA LEU A 100 -5.30 -2.77 -7.48
C LEU A 100 -6.66 -3.42 -7.18
N ARG A 101 -7.64 -3.23 -8.04
CA ARG A 101 -9.00 -3.74 -7.87
C ARG A 101 -9.24 -4.96 -8.77
N ARG A 102 -9.86 -6.01 -8.22
CA ARG A 102 -10.34 -7.17 -8.99
C ARG A 102 -11.79 -6.97 -9.43
N VAL A 103 -12.23 -7.80 -10.36
CA VAL A 103 -13.61 -7.76 -10.92
C VAL A 103 -14.66 -8.04 -9.85
N ASP A 104 -14.34 -8.87 -8.86
CA ASP A 104 -15.22 -9.21 -7.72
C ASP A 104 -15.33 -8.08 -6.68
N GLY A 105 -14.70 -6.92 -6.93
CA GLY A 105 -14.65 -5.78 -6.02
C GLY A 105 -13.58 -5.88 -4.95
N SER A 106 -12.90 -7.02 -4.81
CA SER A 106 -11.80 -7.16 -3.87
C SER A 106 -10.60 -6.30 -4.26
N GLN A 107 -9.81 -5.92 -3.28
CA GLN A 107 -8.59 -5.13 -3.48
C GLN A 107 -7.37 -5.97 -3.15
N MET A 108 -6.32 -5.83 -3.95
CA MET A 108 -5.03 -6.45 -3.67
C MET A 108 -3.92 -5.42 -3.62
N LEU A 109 -2.94 -5.66 -2.76
CA LEU A 109 -1.74 -4.87 -2.72
C LEU A 109 -0.81 -5.27 -3.86
N PHE A 110 -0.31 -4.30 -4.59
CA PHE A 110 0.67 -4.51 -5.65
C PHE A 110 1.96 -5.18 -5.14
N THR A 111 2.26 -5.10 -3.85
CA THR A 111 3.40 -5.80 -3.25
C THR A 111 3.41 -7.29 -3.53
N SER A 112 2.24 -7.91 -3.70
CA SER A 112 2.10 -9.34 -4.08
C SER A 112 2.58 -9.64 -5.51
N LEU A 113 2.59 -8.64 -6.38
CA LEU A 113 3.07 -8.72 -7.76
C LEU A 113 4.49 -8.17 -7.92
N SER A 114 4.93 -7.32 -6.99
CA SER A 114 6.14 -6.52 -7.14
C SER A 114 7.42 -7.35 -7.25
N SER A 115 7.46 -8.58 -6.71
CA SER A 115 8.61 -9.49 -6.84
C SER A 115 8.86 -9.82 -8.31
N THR A 116 7.81 -10.16 -9.07
CA THR A 116 7.94 -10.50 -10.50
C THR A 116 8.59 -9.37 -11.30
N PHE A 117 8.31 -8.11 -10.94
CA PHE A 117 8.95 -6.96 -11.58
C PHE A 117 10.39 -6.77 -11.11
N ARG A 118 10.66 -6.87 -9.81
CA ARG A 118 12.00 -6.67 -9.24
C ARG A 118 13.00 -7.74 -9.69
N ASP A 119 12.51 -8.95 -9.85
CA ASP A 119 13.32 -10.11 -10.27
C ASP A 119 13.50 -10.17 -11.80
N SER A 120 13.07 -9.12 -12.52
CA SER A 120 13.21 -8.99 -13.98
C SER A 120 14.50 -8.25 -14.32
N PRO A 121 15.55 -8.94 -14.80
CA PRO A 121 16.84 -8.32 -15.09
C PRO A 121 16.78 -7.33 -16.26
N GLU A 122 15.78 -7.44 -17.13
CA GLU A 122 15.58 -6.61 -18.32
C GLU A 122 15.14 -5.18 -17.98
N ILE A 123 14.60 -4.97 -16.75
CA ILE A 123 13.94 -3.71 -16.37
C ILE A 123 14.69 -3.03 -15.21
N ARG A 124 14.91 -1.74 -15.36
CA ARG A 124 15.51 -0.89 -14.31
C ARG A 124 14.48 -0.23 -13.42
N GLN A 125 13.33 0.15 -13.99
CA GLN A 125 12.24 0.83 -13.28
C GLN A 125 10.91 0.46 -13.91
N PHE A 126 9.85 0.41 -13.11
CA PHE A 126 8.51 0.06 -13.59
C PHE A 126 7.43 0.82 -12.83
N GLN A 127 6.28 0.99 -13.48
CA GLN A 127 5.05 1.49 -12.85
C GLN A 127 3.86 0.82 -13.50
N VAL A 128 2.92 0.33 -12.69
CA VAL A 128 1.65 -0.22 -13.17
C VAL A 128 0.54 0.79 -12.92
N ILE A 129 -0.25 1.06 -13.95
CA ILE A 129 -1.45 1.90 -13.87
C ILE A 129 -2.64 1.02 -14.22
N GLN A 130 -3.68 1.04 -13.38
CA GLN A 130 -4.95 0.36 -13.62
C GLN A 130 -6.04 1.39 -13.89
N PRO A 131 -6.37 1.69 -15.17
CA PRO A 131 -7.44 2.63 -15.53
C PRO A 131 -8.83 2.02 -15.51
N ALA A 132 -8.94 0.69 -15.63
CA ALA A 132 -10.20 -0.07 -15.52
C ALA A 132 -9.94 -1.44 -14.91
N LEU A 133 -10.99 -2.15 -14.46
CA LEU A 133 -10.86 -3.39 -13.66
C LEU A 133 -9.93 -4.44 -14.29
N GLN A 134 -9.98 -4.63 -15.60
CA GLN A 134 -9.17 -5.60 -16.32
C GLN A 134 -8.18 -4.96 -17.29
N ARG A 135 -7.97 -3.65 -17.22
CA ARG A 135 -7.00 -2.93 -18.03
C ARG A 135 -5.83 -2.43 -17.22
N PHE A 136 -4.63 -2.67 -17.74
CA PHE A 136 -3.40 -2.29 -17.08
C PHE A 136 -2.43 -1.71 -18.10
N THR A 137 -1.75 -0.64 -17.70
CA THR A 137 -0.60 -0.09 -18.43
C THR A 137 0.64 -0.31 -17.60
N VAL A 138 1.63 -0.99 -18.16
CA VAL A 138 2.93 -1.21 -17.55
C VAL A 138 3.93 -0.24 -18.19
N ASN A 139 4.21 0.86 -17.50
CA ASN A 139 5.32 1.74 -17.85
C ASN A 139 6.62 1.09 -17.38
N ALA A 140 7.61 0.98 -18.24
CA ALA A 140 8.88 0.35 -17.90
C ALA A 140 10.07 1.10 -18.49
N VAL A 141 11.16 1.15 -17.74
CA VAL A 141 12.46 1.62 -18.19
C VAL A 141 13.35 0.39 -18.36
N ARG A 142 13.74 0.09 -19.60
CA ARG A 142 14.62 -1.04 -19.88
C ARG A 142 16.04 -0.82 -19.38
N ARG A 143 16.73 -1.91 -19.11
CA ARG A 143 18.19 -1.91 -18.96
C ARG A 143 18.79 -2.10 -20.33
N ASP A 144 19.50 -1.11 -20.79
CA ASP A 144 20.18 -1.11 -22.10
C ASP A 144 19.23 -1.58 -23.23
N GLU A 145 19.75 -2.31 -24.22
CA GLU A 145 18.98 -2.86 -25.34
C GLU A 145 18.41 -4.27 -25.06
N ALA A 146 18.16 -4.62 -23.78
CA ALA A 146 17.64 -5.94 -23.41
C ALA A 146 16.33 -6.25 -24.15
N ASP A 147 16.19 -7.51 -24.59
CA ASP A 147 14.93 -7.99 -25.14
C ASP A 147 13.84 -7.95 -24.06
N ALA A 148 12.74 -7.28 -24.35
CA ALA A 148 11.64 -7.14 -23.43
C ALA A 148 10.63 -8.29 -23.47
N ALA A 149 10.67 -9.13 -24.48
CA ALA A 149 9.68 -10.21 -24.67
C ALA A 149 9.60 -11.19 -23.49
N PRO A 150 10.70 -11.63 -22.87
CA PRO A 150 10.64 -12.50 -21.69
C PRO A 150 9.99 -11.81 -20.49
N PHE A 151 10.27 -10.53 -20.29
CA PHE A 151 9.63 -9.73 -19.25
C PHE A 151 8.13 -9.60 -19.48
N GLU A 152 7.71 -9.21 -20.69
CA GLU A 152 6.28 -9.08 -21.01
C GLU A 152 5.52 -10.38 -20.80
N ALA A 153 6.07 -11.51 -21.24
CA ALA A 153 5.44 -12.83 -21.09
C ALA A 153 5.22 -13.18 -19.61
N ARG A 154 6.23 -12.97 -18.75
CA ARG A 154 6.11 -13.21 -17.30
C ARG A 154 5.07 -12.32 -16.64
N ILE A 155 5.05 -11.04 -16.99
CA ILE A 155 4.11 -10.09 -16.41
C ILE A 155 2.69 -10.39 -16.88
N ARG A 156 2.47 -10.67 -18.17
CA ARG A 156 1.16 -11.08 -18.69
C ARG A 156 0.61 -12.30 -17.95
N GLN A 157 1.42 -13.36 -17.83
CA GLN A 157 1.00 -14.57 -17.13
C GLN A 157 0.61 -14.26 -15.69
N ARG A 158 1.45 -13.49 -14.98
CA ARG A 158 1.17 -13.13 -13.57
C ARG A 158 -0.11 -12.32 -13.39
N PHE A 159 -0.43 -11.44 -14.33
CA PHE A 159 -1.67 -10.67 -14.28
C PHE A 159 -2.89 -11.51 -14.65
N ILE A 160 -2.77 -12.44 -15.60
CA ILE A 160 -3.83 -13.40 -15.90
C ILE A 160 -4.15 -14.27 -14.68
N ASP A 161 -3.13 -14.74 -13.97
CA ASP A 161 -3.29 -15.55 -12.75
C ASP A 161 -4.02 -14.79 -11.64
N GLU A 162 -3.84 -13.47 -11.53
CA GLU A 162 -4.41 -12.65 -10.46
C GLU A 162 -5.73 -11.98 -10.81
N PHE A 163 -5.93 -11.61 -12.08
CA PHE A 163 -7.07 -10.80 -12.53
C PHE A 163 -7.99 -11.54 -13.53
N GLY A 164 -7.60 -12.73 -13.96
CA GLY A 164 -8.35 -13.55 -14.91
C GLY A 164 -7.87 -13.41 -16.34
N ALA A 165 -8.38 -14.31 -17.22
CA ALA A 165 -7.95 -14.45 -18.61
C ALA A 165 -8.20 -13.18 -19.46
N ASP A 166 -9.16 -12.35 -19.05
CA ASP A 166 -9.54 -11.12 -19.76
C ASP A 166 -8.65 -9.90 -19.37
N ALA A 167 -7.59 -10.12 -18.58
CA ALA A 167 -6.67 -9.05 -18.20
C ALA A 167 -5.88 -8.55 -19.41
N GLU A 168 -6.13 -7.31 -19.80
CA GLU A 168 -5.46 -6.60 -20.89
C GLU A 168 -4.27 -5.80 -20.37
N LEU A 169 -3.07 -6.08 -20.90
CA LEU A 169 -1.85 -5.35 -20.55
C LEU A 169 -1.27 -4.63 -21.77
N ALA A 170 -1.09 -3.33 -21.64
CA ALA A 170 -0.29 -2.52 -22.55
C ALA A 170 1.08 -2.22 -21.92
N PHE A 171 2.16 -2.41 -22.68
CA PHE A 171 3.52 -2.06 -22.23
C PHE A 171 3.94 -0.76 -22.90
N ASN A 172 4.46 0.17 -22.11
CA ASN A 172 4.95 1.45 -22.54
C ASN A 172 6.39 1.63 -22.05
N TYR A 173 7.34 1.65 -22.98
CA TYR A 173 8.75 1.82 -22.67
C TYR A 173 9.14 3.28 -22.76
N MET A 174 9.86 3.75 -21.75
CA MET A 174 10.26 5.15 -21.62
C MET A 174 11.66 5.26 -21.00
N ASP A 175 12.28 6.41 -21.13
CA ASP A 175 13.62 6.67 -20.57
C ASP A 175 13.59 6.86 -19.05
N SER A 176 12.48 7.38 -18.52
CA SER A 176 12.28 7.58 -17.09
C SER A 176 10.80 7.58 -16.72
N ILE A 177 10.45 7.10 -15.53
CA ILE A 177 9.08 7.16 -15.02
C ILE A 177 8.91 8.47 -14.23
N PRO A 178 7.91 9.31 -14.59
CA PRO A 178 7.66 10.56 -13.90
C PRO A 178 7.34 10.36 -12.41
N ARG A 179 7.85 11.26 -11.59
CA ARG A 179 7.46 11.35 -10.18
C ARG A 179 6.23 12.23 -10.03
N SER A 180 5.48 12.03 -8.94
CA SER A 180 4.36 12.91 -8.59
C SER A 180 4.86 14.36 -8.36
N PRO A 181 3.98 15.39 -8.38
CA PRO A 181 4.34 16.76 -8.04
C PRO A 181 5.06 16.90 -6.69
N GLY A 182 4.80 16.00 -5.73
CA GLY A 182 5.52 15.91 -4.46
C GLY A 182 6.81 15.07 -4.50
N GLY A 183 7.35 14.77 -5.69
CA GLY A 183 8.61 14.03 -5.88
C GLY A 183 8.53 12.52 -5.58
N LYS A 184 7.37 11.98 -5.25
CA LYS A 184 7.20 10.57 -4.87
C LYS A 184 7.04 9.68 -6.11
N TYR A 185 7.70 8.52 -6.06
CA TYR A 185 7.53 7.44 -7.01
C TYR A 185 6.46 6.46 -6.50
N PHE A 186 5.59 6.02 -7.40
CA PHE A 186 4.57 5.01 -7.11
C PHE A 186 4.72 3.85 -8.09
N ALA A 187 4.97 2.66 -7.56
CA ALA A 187 5.11 1.46 -8.35
C ALA A 187 3.77 0.97 -8.93
N ALA A 188 2.65 1.32 -8.30
CA ALA A 188 1.32 1.05 -8.83
C ALA A 188 0.34 2.19 -8.51
N LEU A 189 -0.58 2.44 -9.43
CA LEU A 189 -1.64 3.43 -9.34
C LEU A 189 -2.94 2.83 -9.88
N CYS A 190 -3.99 2.80 -9.07
CA CYS A 190 -5.35 2.55 -9.54
C CYS A 190 -6.02 3.90 -9.78
N THR A 191 -6.44 4.16 -11.02
CA THR A 191 -7.13 5.39 -11.42
C THR A 191 -8.61 5.16 -11.67
N ILE A 192 -9.13 3.98 -11.35
CA ILE A 192 -10.56 3.68 -11.40
C ILE A 192 -11.28 4.60 -10.40
N PRO A 193 -12.27 5.38 -10.82
CA PRO A 193 -13.06 6.18 -9.90
C PRO A 193 -13.64 5.33 -8.77
N GLY A 194 -13.66 5.87 -7.55
CA GLY A 194 -14.41 5.27 -6.46
C GLY A 194 -15.90 5.20 -6.81
N PRO A 195 -16.71 4.35 -6.14
CA PRO A 195 -18.14 4.43 -6.26
C PRO A 195 -18.58 5.88 -5.96
N ALA A 196 -19.42 6.42 -6.83
CA ALA A 196 -19.99 7.75 -6.61
C ALA A 196 -20.74 7.73 -5.27
N SER A 197 -20.32 8.59 -4.35
CA SER A 197 -20.94 8.81 -3.04
C SER A 197 -22.29 9.49 -3.19
#